data_325e63f05610dfe5a6cec4b7ca3e1732
#
_entry.id   325e63f05610dfe5a6cec4b7ca3e1732
#
_cell.length_a   1.000
_cell.length_b   1.000
_cell.length_c   1.000
_cell.angle_alpha   90.00
_cell.angle_beta   90.00
_cell.angle_gamma   90.00
#
_symmetry.space_group_name_H-M   'P 1'
#
loop_
_entity.id
_entity.type
_entity.pdbx_description
1 polymer ?
#
loop_
_entity_poly.entity_id
_entity_poly.type
_entity_poly.pdbx_seq_one_letter_code
_entity_poly.pdbx_strand_id
1 'polypeptide(L)'
;MDDLTMRRLAVIKQLYLQGVQQSYEHEPLNGFSILSFHDSVEMFMSLCAEINNITVPRNTTFIGYFDLLKHMECRSSMDNLNKKRVSLKHSGAIPSVLDIEVARVNVTDFFNRNTPLFFNVDFDDISLVSLVKDESVR
;
A
#
# COMPACT_ATOMS: atom_id res chain seq x y z
N MET A 1 -14.51 -13.17 -6.44
CA MET A 1 -13.83 -11.90 -6.76
C MET A 1 -13.66 -11.84 -8.28
N ASP A 2 -14.01 -10.73 -8.90
CA ASP A 2 -13.94 -10.62 -10.35
C ASP A 2 -12.51 -10.34 -10.84
N ASP A 3 -12.31 -10.51 -12.15
CA ASP A 3 -10.99 -10.36 -12.77
C ASP A 3 -10.45 -8.94 -12.65
N LEU A 4 -11.32 -7.94 -12.72
CA LEU A 4 -10.91 -6.54 -12.60
C LEU A 4 -10.35 -6.25 -11.20
N THR A 5 -11.02 -6.75 -10.15
CA THR A 5 -10.55 -6.58 -8.78
C THR A 5 -9.22 -7.30 -8.56
N MET A 6 -9.08 -8.52 -9.07
CA MET A 6 -7.81 -9.26 -8.99
C MET A 6 -6.68 -8.51 -9.68
N ARG A 7 -6.96 -7.93 -10.84
CA ARG A 7 -5.97 -7.15 -11.59
C ARG A 7 -5.56 -5.90 -10.82
N ARG A 8 -6.52 -5.22 -10.19
CA ARG A 8 -6.24 -4.02 -9.39
C ARG A 8 -5.40 -4.38 -8.15
N LEU A 9 -5.68 -5.52 -7.52
CA LEU A 9 -4.85 -6.02 -6.42
C LEU A 9 -3.43 -6.35 -6.88
N ALA A 10 -3.28 -6.90 -8.10
CA ALA A 10 -1.97 -7.20 -8.66
C ALA A 10 -1.16 -5.92 -8.89
N VAL A 11 -1.79 -4.84 -9.35
CA VAL A 11 -1.12 -3.53 -9.51
C VAL A 11 -0.65 -3.00 -8.15
N ILE A 12 -1.51 -3.08 -7.13
CA ILE A 12 -1.16 -2.65 -5.77
C ILE A 12 0.03 -3.47 -5.24
N LYS A 13 0.00 -4.78 -5.43
CA LYS A 13 1.10 -5.66 -5.02
C LYS A 13 2.40 -5.32 -5.75
N GLN A 14 2.33 -5.02 -7.04
CA GLN A 14 3.50 -4.62 -7.83
C GLN A 14 4.12 -3.34 -7.26
N LEU A 15 3.29 -2.36 -6.91
CA LEU A 15 3.78 -1.12 -6.31
C LEU A 15 4.40 -1.36 -4.93
N TYR A 16 3.79 -2.24 -4.13
CA TYR A 16 4.38 -2.67 -2.85
C TYR A 16 5.75 -3.31 -3.06
N LEU A 17 5.87 -4.22 -4.04
CA LEU A 17 7.14 -4.89 -4.33
C LEU A 17 8.20 -3.91 -4.80
N GLN A 18 7.82 -2.89 -5.55
CA GLN A 18 8.71 -1.78 -5.91
C GLN A 18 9.24 -1.08 -4.67
N GLY A 19 8.38 -0.83 -3.70
CA GLY A 19 8.79 -0.25 -2.41
C GLY A 19 9.77 -1.14 -1.67
N VAL A 20 9.52 -2.44 -1.63
CA VAL A 20 10.44 -3.41 -1.01
C VAL A 20 11.81 -3.35 -1.68
N GLN A 21 11.86 -3.38 -3.00
CA GLN A 21 13.11 -3.30 -3.74
C GLN A 21 13.86 -2.00 -3.45
N GLN A 22 13.16 -0.86 -3.50
CA GLN A 22 13.75 0.44 -3.19
C GLN A 22 14.31 0.48 -1.77
N SER A 23 13.64 -0.17 -0.81
CA SER A 23 14.05 -0.13 0.60
C SER A 23 15.43 -0.75 0.84
N TYR A 24 15.92 -1.57 -0.07
CA TYR A 24 17.24 -2.19 0.02
C TYR A 24 18.31 -1.44 -0.77
N GLU A 25 17.94 -0.38 -1.47
CA GLU A 25 18.88 0.40 -2.27
C GLU A 25 19.66 1.39 -1.41
N HIS A 26 20.68 2.04 -2.02
CA HIS A 26 21.41 3.10 -1.38
C HIS A 26 20.61 4.40 -1.33
N GLU A 27 20.98 5.28 -0.40
CA GLU A 27 20.44 6.63 -0.32
C GLU A 27 20.68 7.35 -1.67
N PRO A 28 19.70 8.11 -2.20
CA PRO A 28 18.38 8.45 -1.64
C PRO A 28 17.26 7.48 -2.02
N LEU A 29 17.53 6.48 -2.86
CA LEU A 29 16.48 5.58 -3.38
C LEU A 29 15.76 4.81 -2.26
N ASN A 30 16.50 4.42 -1.22
CA ASN A 30 15.89 3.73 -0.09
C ASN A 30 14.82 4.58 0.61
N GLY A 31 15.00 5.90 0.65
CA GLY A 31 14.02 6.82 1.22
C GLY A 31 12.75 6.89 0.38
N PHE A 32 12.86 6.73 -0.93
CA PHE A 32 11.70 6.77 -1.83
C PHE A 32 10.78 5.55 -1.66
N SER A 33 11.25 4.50 -0.98
CA SER A 33 10.39 3.37 -0.62
C SER A 33 9.17 3.82 0.18
N ILE A 34 9.31 4.87 0.99
CA ILE A 34 8.21 5.44 1.77
C ILE A 34 7.08 5.90 0.84
N LEU A 35 7.40 6.52 -0.28
CA LEU A 35 6.40 6.98 -1.25
C LEU A 35 5.68 5.79 -1.90
N SER A 36 6.44 4.79 -2.34
CA SER A 36 5.86 3.58 -2.96
C SER A 36 4.99 2.82 -1.98
N PHE A 37 5.43 2.65 -0.75
CA PHE A 37 4.64 2.00 0.30
C PHE A 37 3.36 2.76 0.60
N HIS A 38 3.46 4.07 0.78
CA HIS A 38 2.30 4.91 1.08
C HIS A 38 1.27 4.85 -0.06
N ASP A 39 1.72 4.96 -1.30
CA ASP A 39 0.84 4.90 -2.46
C ASP A 39 0.14 3.55 -2.58
N SER A 40 0.87 2.45 -2.34
CA SER A 40 0.27 1.10 -2.40
C SER A 40 -0.82 0.91 -1.34
N VAL A 41 -0.58 1.40 -0.13
CA VAL A 41 -1.56 1.34 0.97
C VAL A 41 -2.80 2.18 0.65
N GLU A 42 -2.59 3.41 0.15
CA GLU A 42 -3.70 4.30 -0.19
C GLU A 42 -4.57 3.72 -1.31
N MET A 43 -3.94 3.16 -2.34
CA MET A 43 -4.67 2.50 -3.42
C MET A 43 -5.48 1.30 -2.90
N PHE A 44 -4.90 0.54 -1.98
CA PHE A 44 -5.59 -0.59 -1.36
C PHE A 44 -6.83 -0.13 -0.59
N MET A 45 -6.68 0.90 0.24
CA MET A 45 -7.80 1.43 1.03
C MET A 45 -8.90 2.00 0.13
N SER A 46 -8.52 2.67 -0.94
CA SER A 46 -9.48 3.17 -1.94
C SER A 46 -10.26 2.03 -2.59
N LEU A 47 -9.58 0.94 -2.95
CA LEU A 47 -10.22 -0.23 -3.53
C LEU A 47 -11.17 -0.90 -2.52
N CYS A 48 -10.74 -1.03 -1.27
CA CYS A 48 -11.59 -1.58 -0.20
C CYS A 48 -12.89 -0.79 -0.05
N ALA A 49 -12.81 0.54 -0.08
CA ALA A 49 -13.98 1.40 0.02
C ALA A 49 -14.91 1.19 -1.18
N GLU A 50 -14.35 1.14 -2.38
CA GLU A 50 -15.12 0.97 -3.60
C GLU A 50 -15.89 -0.34 -3.61
N ILE A 51 -15.25 -1.47 -3.30
CA ILE A 51 -15.90 -2.78 -3.34
C ILE A 51 -16.93 -2.97 -2.21
N ASN A 52 -16.82 -2.18 -1.13
CA ASN A 52 -17.77 -2.19 -0.03
C ASN A 52 -18.85 -1.12 -0.17
N ASN A 53 -18.90 -0.43 -1.31
CA ASN A 53 -19.87 0.63 -1.61
C ASN A 53 -19.84 1.75 -0.57
N ILE A 54 -18.65 2.06 -0.06
CA ILE A 54 -18.44 3.16 0.89
C ILE A 54 -18.08 4.40 0.10
N THR A 55 -18.88 5.46 0.28
CA THR A 55 -18.58 6.75 -0.32
C THR A 55 -17.44 7.41 0.43
N VAL A 56 -16.37 7.77 -0.31
CA VAL A 56 -15.21 8.44 0.25
C VAL A 56 -15.36 9.94 0.04
N PRO A 57 -15.51 10.74 1.12
CA PRO A 57 -15.58 12.18 0.97
C PRO A 57 -14.33 12.74 0.27
N ARG A 58 -14.52 13.81 -0.50
CA ARG A 58 -13.48 14.36 -1.37
C ARG A 58 -12.20 14.76 -0.64
N ASN A 59 -12.32 15.19 0.61
CA ASN A 59 -11.19 15.64 1.42
C ASN A 59 -10.70 14.60 2.43
N THR A 60 -11.00 13.32 2.18
CA THR A 60 -10.56 12.23 3.06
C THR A 60 -9.04 12.14 3.08
N THR A 61 -8.48 12.16 4.28
CA THR A 61 -7.03 12.01 4.48
C THR A 61 -6.64 10.53 4.44
N PHE A 62 -5.34 10.27 4.31
CA PHE A 62 -4.82 8.90 4.35
C PHE A 62 -5.32 8.15 5.60
N ILE A 63 -5.17 8.75 6.78
CA ILE A 63 -5.63 8.12 8.04
C ILE A 63 -7.15 8.14 8.16
N GLY A 64 -7.81 9.08 7.52
CA GLY A 64 -9.27 9.15 7.51
C GLY A 64 -9.94 7.92 6.92
N TYR A 65 -9.26 7.18 6.05
CA TYR A 65 -9.79 5.90 5.55
C TYR A 65 -10.07 4.90 6.66
N PHE A 66 -9.32 4.93 7.75
CA PHE A 66 -9.53 4.01 8.88
C PHE A 66 -10.83 4.31 9.61
N ASP A 67 -11.33 5.53 9.54
CA ASP A 67 -12.64 5.87 10.10
C ASP A 67 -13.78 5.36 9.21
N LEU A 68 -13.55 5.28 7.90
CA LEU A 68 -14.52 4.75 6.95
C LEU A 68 -14.51 3.22 6.89
N LEU A 69 -13.32 2.63 6.96
CA LEU A 69 -13.09 1.18 6.87
C LEU A 69 -12.87 0.63 8.28
N LYS A 70 -13.96 0.50 9.03
CA LYS A 70 -13.90 0.29 10.49
C LYS A 70 -13.24 -1.03 10.91
N HIS A 71 -13.18 -2.01 10.02
CA HIS A 71 -12.54 -3.29 10.31
C HIS A 71 -11.07 -3.33 9.89
N MET A 72 -10.59 -2.28 9.25
CA MET A 72 -9.19 -2.22 8.79
C MET A 72 -8.24 -2.12 9.99
N GLU A 73 -7.20 -2.94 9.96
CA GLU A 73 -6.20 -3.01 11.02
C GLU A 73 -4.96 -2.19 10.66
N CYS A 74 -4.09 -1.98 11.65
CA CYS A 74 -2.78 -1.33 11.51
C CYS A 74 -2.85 0.20 11.39
N ARG A 75 -3.83 0.82 12.05
CA ARG A 75 -3.96 2.29 12.02
C ARG A 75 -2.70 3.00 12.54
N SER A 76 -2.18 2.59 13.69
CA SER A 76 -1.02 3.25 14.32
C SER A 76 0.23 3.18 13.46
N SER A 77 0.53 2.00 12.91
CA SER A 77 1.71 1.83 12.07
C SER A 77 1.58 2.59 10.75
N MET A 78 0.36 2.68 10.21
CA MET A 78 0.13 3.46 8.98
C MET A 78 0.16 4.97 9.26
N ASP A 79 -0.23 5.41 10.45
CA ASP A 79 -0.05 6.81 10.86
C ASP A 79 1.45 7.17 10.90
N ASN A 80 2.28 6.26 11.41
CA ASN A 80 3.73 6.43 11.40
C ASN A 80 4.26 6.55 9.98
N LEU A 81 3.84 5.66 9.07
CA LEU A 81 4.21 5.73 7.67
C LEU A 81 3.83 7.07 7.05
N ASN A 82 2.61 7.55 7.32
CA ASN A 82 2.13 8.81 6.80
C ASN A 82 2.97 9.99 7.29
N LYS A 83 3.39 9.98 8.55
CA LYS A 83 4.26 11.03 9.10
C LYS A 83 5.61 11.05 8.39
N LYS A 84 6.17 9.89 8.07
CA LYS A 84 7.43 9.80 7.33
C LYS A 84 7.28 10.35 5.91
N ARG A 85 6.16 10.02 5.24
CA ARG A 85 5.87 10.55 3.91
C ARG A 85 5.73 12.06 3.92
N VAL A 86 5.00 12.61 4.89
CA VAL A 86 4.80 14.06 5.02
C VAL A 86 6.15 14.76 5.23
N SER A 87 6.99 14.23 6.12
CA SER A 87 8.31 14.79 6.38
C SER A 87 9.18 14.77 5.13
N LEU A 88 9.21 13.67 4.39
CA LEU A 88 9.98 13.54 3.17
C LEU A 88 9.52 14.55 2.10
N LYS A 89 8.21 14.67 1.89
CA LYS A 89 7.67 15.52 0.82
C LYS A 89 7.75 17.01 1.16
N HIS A 90 7.62 17.38 2.42
CA HIS A 90 7.60 18.80 2.81
C HIS A 90 8.98 19.37 3.12
N SER A 91 9.89 18.56 3.64
CA SER A 91 11.22 19.05 4.03
C SER A 91 12.38 18.37 3.31
N GLY A 92 12.10 17.35 2.49
CA GLY A 92 13.14 16.58 1.83
C GLY A 92 13.98 15.75 2.79
N ALA A 93 13.50 15.55 4.02
CA ALA A 93 14.22 14.77 5.02
C ALA A 93 14.14 13.29 4.69
N ILE A 94 15.28 12.70 4.32
CA ILE A 94 15.34 11.28 3.99
C ILE A 94 15.26 10.47 5.29
N PRO A 95 14.34 9.49 5.38
CA PRO A 95 14.23 8.66 6.57
C PRO A 95 15.52 7.89 6.84
N SER A 96 15.79 7.60 8.12
CA SER A 96 16.92 6.78 8.51
C SER A 96 16.74 5.34 8.02
N VAL A 97 17.83 4.57 7.99
CA VAL A 97 17.78 3.15 7.64
C VAL A 97 16.79 2.41 8.55
N LEU A 98 16.80 2.73 9.84
CA LEU A 98 15.87 2.11 10.80
C LEU A 98 14.41 2.46 10.47
N ASP A 99 14.14 3.72 10.14
CA ASP A 99 12.77 4.14 9.75
C ASP A 99 12.29 3.37 8.52
N ILE A 100 13.17 3.13 7.55
CA ILE A 100 12.84 2.39 6.33
C ILE A 100 12.56 0.92 6.66
N GLU A 101 13.38 0.30 7.54
CA GLU A 101 13.16 -1.07 8.00
C GLU A 101 11.80 -1.21 8.70
N VAL A 102 11.48 -0.28 9.59
CA VAL A 102 10.20 -0.27 10.31
C VAL A 102 9.04 -0.11 9.32
N ALA A 103 9.18 0.79 8.35
CA ALA A 103 8.13 1.00 7.34
C ALA A 103 7.89 -0.27 6.53
N ARG A 104 8.95 -0.96 6.08
CA ARG A 104 8.81 -2.19 5.31
C ARG A 104 8.07 -3.26 6.11
N VAL A 105 8.44 -3.46 7.37
CA VAL A 105 7.80 -4.45 8.24
C VAL A 105 6.34 -4.09 8.47
N ASN A 106 6.06 -2.81 8.75
CA ASN A 106 4.69 -2.35 9.02
C ASN A 106 3.77 -2.48 7.81
N VAL A 107 4.27 -2.16 6.63
CA VAL A 107 3.46 -2.24 5.40
C VAL A 107 3.21 -3.70 5.01
N THR A 108 4.22 -4.55 5.19
CA THR A 108 4.06 -5.99 4.97
C THR A 108 2.97 -6.56 5.90
N ASP A 109 3.01 -6.19 7.16
CA ASP A 109 2.02 -6.60 8.15
C ASP A 109 0.62 -6.06 7.78
N PHE A 110 0.55 -4.81 7.33
CA PHE A 110 -0.70 -4.20 6.89
C PHE A 110 -1.38 -5.05 5.80
N PHE A 111 -0.64 -5.40 4.75
CA PHE A 111 -1.20 -6.19 3.64
C PHE A 111 -1.54 -7.61 4.07
N ASN A 112 -0.69 -8.24 4.89
CA ASN A 112 -0.94 -9.60 5.36
C ASN A 112 -2.20 -9.70 6.24
N ARG A 113 -2.50 -8.68 7.02
CA ARG A 113 -3.69 -8.66 7.88
C ARG A 113 -4.95 -8.26 7.13
N ASN A 114 -4.86 -7.26 6.29
CA ASN A 114 -6.05 -6.64 5.69
C ASN A 114 -6.52 -7.32 4.40
N THR A 115 -5.63 -7.94 3.64
CA THR A 115 -6.02 -8.58 2.39
C THR A 115 -7.03 -9.72 2.62
N PRO A 116 -6.81 -10.64 3.58
CA PRO A 116 -7.82 -11.66 3.87
C PRO A 116 -9.13 -11.07 4.38
N LEU A 117 -9.07 -10.01 5.19
CA LEU A 117 -10.27 -9.39 5.77
C LEU A 117 -11.18 -8.79 4.71
N PHE A 118 -10.61 -8.13 3.70
CA PHE A 118 -11.39 -7.39 2.71
C PHE A 118 -11.61 -8.14 1.40
N PHE A 119 -10.74 -9.09 1.06
CA PHE A 119 -10.78 -9.78 -0.23
C PHE A 119 -10.85 -11.29 -0.12
N ASN A 120 -10.77 -11.84 1.08
CA ASN A 120 -10.85 -13.28 1.33
C ASN A 120 -9.76 -14.09 0.59
N VAL A 121 -8.62 -13.48 0.35
CA VAL A 121 -7.43 -14.13 -0.20
C VAL A 121 -6.21 -13.65 0.58
N ASP A 122 -5.15 -14.44 0.61
CA ASP A 122 -3.90 -14.01 1.21
C ASP A 122 -3.13 -13.12 0.22
N PHE A 123 -2.43 -12.12 0.76
CA PHE A 123 -1.67 -11.20 -0.07
C PHE A 123 -0.64 -11.94 -0.94
N ASP A 124 0.02 -12.95 -0.36
CA ASP A 124 1.01 -13.74 -1.08
C ASP A 124 0.43 -14.51 -2.26
N ASP A 125 -0.86 -14.82 -2.23
CA ASP A 125 -1.53 -15.57 -3.28
C ASP A 125 -2.00 -14.68 -4.45
N ILE A 126 -1.86 -13.36 -4.34
CA ILE A 126 -2.18 -12.46 -5.43
C ILE A 126 -1.11 -12.63 -6.50
N SER A 127 -1.54 -13.06 -7.70
CA SER A 127 -0.63 -13.34 -8.81
C SER A 127 -0.43 -12.11 -9.69
N LEU A 128 0.84 -11.86 -10.06
CA LEU A 128 1.19 -10.82 -11.04
C LEU A 128 1.03 -11.31 -12.48
N VAL A 129 0.73 -12.59 -12.68
CA VAL A 129 0.57 -13.19 -14.02
C VAL A 129 -0.53 -12.49 -14.82
N SER A 130 -1.58 -12.01 -14.16
CA SER A 130 -2.66 -11.29 -14.82
C SER A 130 -2.17 -10.03 -15.54
N LEU A 131 -1.11 -9.38 -15.06
CA LEU A 131 -0.53 -8.20 -15.70
C LEU A 131 0.29 -8.58 -16.93
N VAL A 132 1.04 -9.67 -16.83
CA VAL A 132 1.86 -10.20 -17.94
C VAL A 132 0.98 -10.72 -19.06
N LYS A 133 -0.11 -11.42 -18.73
CA LYS A 133 -1.08 -11.96 -19.70
C LYS A 133 -1.63 -10.88 -20.62
N ASP A 134 -1.97 -9.72 -20.07
CA ASP A 134 -2.52 -8.62 -20.86
C ASP A 134 -1.53 -8.10 -21.89
N GLU A 135 -0.25 -8.08 -21.57
CA GLU A 135 0.78 -7.68 -22.51
C GLU A 135 0.97 -8.73 -23.61
N SER A 136 0.91 -9.99 -23.25
CA SER A 136 1.14 -11.08 -24.22
C SER A 136 -0.01 -11.23 -25.23
N VAL A 137 -1.20 -10.75 -24.92
CA VAL A 137 -2.37 -10.78 -25.83
C VAL A 137 -2.28 -9.70 -26.89
N ARG A 138 -1.49 -8.70 -26.67
CA ARG A 138 -1.33 -7.60 -27.64
C ARG A 138 -0.33 -7.95 -28.72
#